data_107482e2a9a91645acfa82cead39d69c
#
_entry.id   107482e2a9a91645acfa82cead39d69c
#
_cell.length_a   1.000
_cell.length_b   1.000
_cell.length_c   1.000
_cell.angle_alpha   90.00
_cell.angle_beta   90.00
_cell.angle_gamma   90.00
#
_symmetry.space_group_name_H-M   'P 1'
#
loop_
_entity.id
_entity.type
_entity.pdbx_description
1 polymer ?
#
loop_
_entity_poly.entity_id
_entity_poly.type
_entity_poly.pdbx_seq_one_letter_code
_entity_poly.pdbx_strand_id
1 'polypeptide(L)'
;MANRFDPAKDAVNREKHKLSLAFGDRLFEDDDHLILPSLRQEDGEERFKVIGSFDGKLYTGVFVWRDDLPRFISVRRSNKGEDRAYRSSP
;
A
#
# COMPACT_ATOMS: atom_id res chain seq x y z
N MET A 1 13.23 18.18 2.92
CA MET A 1 12.91 16.77 3.15
C MET A 1 12.05 16.26 2.01
N ALA A 2 12.47 15.19 1.36
CA ALA A 2 11.69 14.65 0.25
C ALA A 2 10.42 13.97 0.78
N ASN A 3 9.28 14.36 0.24
CA ASN A 3 8.03 13.68 0.56
C ASN A 3 7.99 12.35 -0.19
N ARG A 4 7.75 11.26 0.54
CA ARG A 4 7.64 9.94 -0.07
C ARG A 4 6.30 9.73 -0.76
N PHE A 5 5.40 10.70 -0.68
CA PHE A 5 4.12 10.64 -1.36
C PHE A 5 3.70 12.04 -1.78
N ASP A 6 2.94 12.04 -2.88
CA ASP A 6 2.44 13.27 -3.48
C ASP A 6 1.29 13.83 -2.62
N PRO A 7 1.37 15.09 -2.14
CA PRO A 7 0.28 15.66 -1.33
C PRO A 7 -1.07 15.66 -2.03
N ALA A 8 -1.11 15.84 -3.35
CA ALA A 8 -2.37 15.83 -4.08
C ALA A 8 -2.99 14.44 -4.06
N LYS A 9 -2.18 13.39 -4.24
CA LYS A 9 -2.64 12.01 -4.17
C LYS A 9 -3.07 11.64 -2.76
N ASP A 10 -2.37 12.17 -1.75
CA ASP A 10 -2.73 11.95 -0.36
C ASP A 10 -4.12 12.52 -0.06
N ALA A 11 -4.38 13.73 -0.54
CA ALA A 11 -5.68 14.37 -0.33
C ALA A 11 -6.81 13.54 -0.98
N VAL A 12 -6.60 13.07 -2.20
CA VAL A 12 -7.58 12.24 -2.90
C VAL A 12 -7.80 10.93 -2.15
N ASN A 13 -6.71 10.31 -1.66
CA ASN A 13 -6.81 9.05 -0.94
C ASN A 13 -7.58 9.20 0.37
N ARG A 14 -7.34 10.29 1.09
CA ARG A 14 -8.07 10.58 2.34
C ARG A 14 -9.55 10.76 2.08
N GLU A 15 -9.90 11.45 1.01
CA GLU A 15 -11.30 11.67 0.65
C GLU A 15 -11.97 10.37 0.23
N LYS A 16 -11.30 9.59 -0.61
CA LYS A 16 -11.86 8.37 -1.20
C LYS A 16 -11.89 7.20 -0.22
N HIS A 17 -10.84 7.02 0.55
CA HIS A 17 -10.67 5.84 1.42
C HIS A 17 -10.59 6.17 2.90
N LYS A 18 -10.60 7.44 3.28
CA LYS A 18 -10.48 7.90 4.66
C LYS A 18 -9.15 7.52 5.29
N LEU A 19 -8.12 7.33 4.48
CA LEU A 19 -6.79 6.94 4.92
C LEU A 19 -5.75 7.86 4.29
N SER A 20 -4.70 8.18 5.05
CA SER A 20 -3.57 8.90 4.51
C SER A 20 -2.64 7.93 3.78
N LEU A 21 -1.85 8.43 2.84
CA LEU A 21 -0.84 7.60 2.18
C LEU A 21 0.25 7.19 3.18
N ALA A 22 0.52 8.03 4.18
CA ALA A 22 1.48 7.69 5.23
C ALA A 22 1.07 6.46 6.04
N PHE A 23 -0.22 6.16 6.09
CA PHE A 23 -0.70 4.96 6.76
C PHE A 23 -0.11 3.68 6.15
N GLY A 24 0.28 3.73 4.87
CA GLY A 24 0.91 2.59 4.21
C GLY A 24 2.17 2.10 4.92
N ASP A 25 2.92 3.00 5.55
CA ASP A 25 4.12 2.61 6.30
C ASP A 25 3.79 1.68 7.46
N ARG A 26 2.59 1.80 8.03
CA ARG A 26 2.13 0.95 9.13
C ARG A 26 1.99 -0.50 8.69
N LEU A 27 1.70 -0.72 7.42
CA LEU A 27 1.50 -2.07 6.91
C LEU A 27 2.79 -2.87 6.91
N PHE A 28 3.92 -2.20 6.74
CA PHE A 28 5.22 -2.86 6.81
C PHE A 28 5.61 -3.25 8.24
N GLU A 29 4.94 -2.70 9.25
CA GLU A 29 5.21 -3.04 10.65
C GLU A 29 4.57 -4.38 11.04
N ASP A 30 3.63 -4.88 10.25
CA ASP A 30 3.06 -6.21 10.45
C ASP A 30 4.11 -7.24 10.04
N ASP A 31 4.49 -8.12 10.96
CA ASP A 31 5.49 -9.16 10.69
C ASP A 31 5.07 -10.11 9.58
N ASP A 32 3.79 -10.22 9.34
CA ASP A 32 3.24 -11.10 8.30
C ASP A 32 2.89 -10.39 7.02
N HIS A 33 3.30 -9.12 6.86
CA HIS A 33 2.95 -8.37 5.67
C HIS A 33 3.39 -9.10 4.41
N LEU A 34 2.58 -8.98 3.36
CA LEU A 34 2.82 -9.64 2.08
C LEU A 34 3.02 -8.59 1.00
N ILE A 35 4.09 -8.71 0.23
CA ILE A 35 4.35 -7.80 -0.88
C ILE A 35 4.13 -8.58 -2.18
N LEU A 36 3.27 -8.04 -3.04
CA LEU A 36 2.95 -8.65 -4.33
C LEU A 36 3.17 -7.64 -5.44
N PRO A 37 3.54 -8.10 -6.65
CA PRO A 37 3.58 -7.17 -7.78
C PRO A 37 2.17 -6.73 -8.13
N SER A 38 2.04 -5.46 -8.51
CA SER A 38 0.79 -4.95 -9.05
C SER A 38 0.86 -5.09 -10.56
N LEU A 39 -0.22 -5.61 -11.15
CA LEU A 39 -0.22 -5.92 -12.57
C LEU A 39 -0.31 -4.71 -13.49
N ARG A 40 -0.55 -3.53 -12.95
CA ARG A 40 -0.59 -2.32 -13.76
C ARG A 40 0.81 -1.76 -13.94
N GLN A 41 1.29 -1.79 -15.17
CA GLN A 41 2.57 -1.21 -15.54
C GLN A 41 2.32 0.06 -16.35
N GLU A 42 1.73 1.05 -15.71
CA GLU A 42 1.58 2.34 -16.33
C GLU A 42 2.87 3.12 -16.10
N ASP A 43 3.28 3.90 -17.07
CA ASP A 43 4.45 4.77 -17.02
C ASP A 43 5.79 4.05 -16.87
N GLY A 44 5.84 2.75 -17.18
CA GLY A 44 7.09 2.00 -17.18
C GLY A 44 7.69 1.72 -15.81
N GLU A 45 6.97 2.03 -14.74
CA GLU A 45 7.43 1.71 -13.38
C GLU A 45 6.74 0.47 -12.86
N GLU A 46 7.51 -0.39 -12.21
CA GLU A 46 6.94 -1.53 -11.52
C GLU A 46 6.24 -1.07 -10.26
N ARG A 47 4.99 -1.44 -10.13
CA ARG A 47 4.21 -1.16 -8.93
C ARG A 47 4.05 -2.42 -8.12
N PHE A 48 4.04 -2.22 -6.81
CA PHE A 48 3.85 -3.29 -5.86
C PHE A 48 2.71 -2.94 -4.93
N LYS A 49 2.19 -3.95 -4.26
CA LYS A 49 1.24 -3.70 -3.18
C LYS A 49 1.67 -4.48 -1.95
N VAL A 50 1.53 -3.82 -0.80
CA VAL A 50 1.75 -4.46 0.49
C VAL A 50 0.41 -4.66 1.15
N ILE A 51 0.19 -5.87 1.66
CA ILE A 51 -1.02 -6.20 2.40
C ILE A 51 -0.59 -6.44 3.84
N GLY A 52 -1.18 -5.72 4.76
CA GLY A 52 -0.81 -5.84 6.16
C GLY A 52 -2.01 -5.66 7.06
N SER A 53 -1.86 -6.14 8.29
CA SER A 53 -2.88 -6.03 9.32
C SER A 53 -2.60 -4.86 10.23
N PHE A 54 -3.63 -4.10 10.54
CA PHE A 54 -3.56 -3.03 11.53
C PHE A 54 -4.89 -2.99 12.28
N ASP A 55 -4.79 -3.11 13.60
CA ASP A 55 -5.97 -3.07 14.47
C ASP A 55 -7.03 -4.10 14.06
N GLY A 56 -6.57 -5.30 13.70
CA GLY A 56 -7.46 -6.42 13.36
C GLY A 56 -8.07 -6.36 11.97
N LYS A 57 -7.66 -5.41 11.15
CA LYS A 57 -8.20 -5.24 9.79
C LYS A 57 -7.08 -5.29 8.78
N LEU A 58 -7.38 -5.76 7.57
CA LEU A 58 -6.40 -5.83 6.50
C LEU A 58 -6.52 -4.63 5.57
N TYR A 59 -5.37 -4.07 5.24
CA TYR A 59 -5.25 -2.92 4.35
C TYR A 59 -4.24 -3.21 3.26
N THR A 60 -4.39 -2.54 2.14
CA THR A 60 -3.47 -2.67 1.01
C THR A 60 -2.95 -1.30 0.62
N GLY A 61 -1.62 -1.19 0.52
CA GLY A 61 -0.96 0.01 0.03
C GLY A 61 -0.30 -0.29 -1.30
N VAL A 62 -0.62 0.49 -2.33
CA VAL A 62 0.03 0.38 -3.64
C VAL A 62 1.17 1.39 -3.66
N PHE A 63 2.36 0.94 -4.05
CA PHE A 63 3.54 1.78 -3.98
C PHE A 63 4.55 1.45 -5.09
N VAL A 64 5.50 2.36 -5.28
CA VAL A 64 6.68 2.13 -6.10
C VAL A 64 7.90 2.35 -5.20
N TRP A 65 8.99 1.64 -5.50
CA TRP A 65 10.23 1.84 -4.78
C TRP A 65 10.95 3.09 -5.31
N ARG A 66 11.33 3.97 -4.40
CA ARG A 66 12.13 5.17 -4.70
C ARG A 66 13.22 5.28 -3.66
N ASP A 67 14.48 5.21 -4.10
CA ASP A 67 15.64 5.33 -3.19
C ASP A 67 15.54 4.38 -1.99
N ASP A 68 15.14 3.15 -2.26
CA ASP A 68 14.96 2.08 -1.27
C ASP A 68 13.82 2.32 -0.28
N LEU A 69 12.98 3.31 -0.55
CA LEU A 69 11.81 3.58 0.28
C LEU A 69 10.52 3.42 -0.54
N PRO A 70 9.45 2.94 0.08
CA PRO A 70 8.18 2.85 -0.64
C PRO A 70 7.55 4.22 -0.78
N ARG A 71 7.15 4.55 -1.99
CA ARG A 71 6.37 5.76 -2.26
C ARG A 71 4.95 5.34 -2.57
N PHE A 72 4.05 5.61 -1.65
CA PHE A 72 2.67 5.14 -1.77
C PHE A 72 1.87 5.97 -2.76
N ILE A 73 1.09 5.26 -3.58
CA ILE A 73 0.21 5.85 -4.57
C ILE A 73 -1.24 5.78 -4.09
N SER A 74 -1.58 4.71 -3.37
CA SER A 74 -2.93 4.48 -2.87
C SER A 74 -2.88 3.60 -1.64
N VAL A 75 -3.73 3.87 -0.65
CA VAL A 75 -3.87 3.05 0.55
C VAL A 75 -5.35 2.87 0.81
N ARG A 76 -5.80 1.62 0.97
CA ARG A 76 -7.22 1.30 1.12
C ARG A 76 -7.39 0.00 1.90
N ARG A 77 -8.63 -0.31 2.26
CA ARG A 77 -8.95 -1.62 2.82
C ARG A 77 -8.70 -2.69 1.77
N SER A 78 -8.24 -3.85 2.22
CA SER A 78 -8.00 -4.97 1.31
C SER A 78 -9.32 -5.51 0.75
N ASN A 79 -9.28 -5.96 -0.52
CA ASN A 79 -10.41 -6.65 -1.11
C ASN A 79 -10.33 -8.14 -0.79
N LYS A 80 -11.33 -8.93 -1.24
CA LYS A 80 -11.41 -10.36 -0.93
C LYS A 80 -10.21 -11.14 -1.45
N GLY A 81 -9.73 -10.80 -2.64
CA GLY A 81 -8.58 -11.48 -3.23
C GLY A 81 -7.31 -11.22 -2.46
N GLU A 82 -7.13 -9.98 -2.01
CA GLU A 82 -5.97 -9.59 -1.21
C GLU A 82 -6.02 -10.22 0.17
N ASP A 83 -7.19 -10.25 0.79
CA ASP A 83 -7.40 -10.91 2.07
C ASP A 83 -7.04 -12.39 1.97
N ARG A 84 -7.52 -13.04 0.91
CA ARG A 84 -7.23 -14.46 0.67
C ARG A 84 -5.73 -14.70 0.49
N ALA A 85 -5.05 -13.84 -0.28
CA ALA A 85 -3.62 -13.97 -0.51
C ALA A 85 -2.84 -13.84 0.79
N TYR A 86 -3.20 -12.87 1.62
CA TYR A 86 -2.55 -12.66 2.91
C TYR A 86 -2.73 -13.87 3.83
N ARG A 87 -3.96 -14.39 3.91
CA ARG A 87 -4.26 -15.52 4.81
C ARG A 87 -3.68 -16.83 4.33
N SER A 88 -3.41 -16.96 3.03
CA SER A 88 -2.82 -18.16 2.44
C SER A 88 -1.29 -18.13 2.50
N SER A 89 -0.70 -17.00 2.83
CA SER A 89 0.74 -16.86 2.93
C SER A 89 1.25 -17.60 4.16
N PRO A 90 2.33 -18.40 4.02
CA PRO A 90 2.89 -19.13 5.16
C PRO A 90 3.54 -18.23 6.19
#